data_03522a90af5470bf1c3734caeed74e69
#
_entry.id   03522a90af5470bf1c3734caeed74e69
#
_cell.length_a   1.000
_cell.length_b   1.000
_cell.length_c   1.000
_cell.angle_alpha   90.00
_cell.angle_beta   90.00
_cell.angle_gamma   90.00
#
_symmetry.space_group_name_H-M   'P 1'
#
loop_
_entity.id
_entity.type
_entity.pdbx_description
1 polymer ?
#
loop_
_entity_poly.entity_id
_entity_poly.type
_entity_poly.pdbx_seq_one_letter_code
_entity_poly.pdbx_strand_id
1 'polypeptide(L)'
;MKHQKRFVVALSIFCFFICACVCVVIIFGGCSSVKPDPNGAETVLFENPHTGFYIDGSTLRTADGTPFVMRGINHGYNWFQDKTDVAFDAIAATGANCIRIVLSSGLQWQKDDAQSLKKAIDAAVSRGMVAIVEVHDGTGSDDISVLESIAEYWCEMAPVLAGTEKYCILNIANEWCGGWRARRWRDGYTRVIPMIREAGIKNTIMVDAAGWGQFGHSVRSYGAEVFNSDPLRNTMFSVHMYGMSGRWEWLIRYNLEGVTNQNLCVCVGEFGWTHSDGDVKEDYLMQYCDEKNIGYIAWSWKGNSGGVEYLDLADEWDDSKLSEWGEKVVNGIQGKNR
;
A
#
# COMPACT_ATOMS: atom_id res chain seq x y z
N MET A 1 -1.54 -15.59 72.68
CA MET A 1 -2.96 -15.93 73.02
C MET A 1 -3.65 -16.03 71.64
N LYS A 2 -3.85 -17.27 71.18
CA LYS A 2 -5.07 -18.13 71.18
C LYS A 2 -6.31 -17.36 70.66
N HIS A 3 -6.86 -17.69 69.46
CA HIS A 3 -7.75 -18.80 69.12
C HIS A 3 -8.00 -18.74 67.60
N GLN A 4 -7.75 -19.75 66.82
CA GLN A 4 -8.45 -21.00 66.51
C GLN A 4 -9.75 -20.80 65.66
N LYS A 5 -9.65 -21.24 64.42
CA LYS A 5 -10.51 -22.12 63.60
C LYS A 5 -12.05 -21.94 63.62
N ARG A 6 -12.59 -21.93 62.39
CA ARG A 6 -13.56 -22.98 61.97
C ARG A 6 -13.75 -23.03 60.44
N PHE A 7 -13.58 -24.23 59.92
CA PHE A 7 -14.03 -24.76 58.62
C PHE A 7 -15.55 -24.87 58.61
N VAL A 8 -16.18 -24.56 57.49
CA VAL A 8 -17.48 -25.17 57.13
C VAL A 8 -17.42 -25.51 55.62
N VAL A 9 -17.53 -26.81 55.38
CA VAL A 9 -17.77 -27.48 54.08
C VAL A 9 -19.28 -27.56 53.88
N ALA A 10 -19.78 -27.25 52.71
CA ALA A 10 -21.09 -27.67 52.21
C ALA A 10 -21.02 -27.69 50.69
N LEU A 11 -20.88 -28.75 50.12
CA LEU A 11 -21.60 -29.82 49.45
C LEU A 11 -22.61 -29.31 48.41
N SER A 12 -22.25 -29.64 47.19
CA SER A 12 -22.96 -29.88 45.94
C SER A 12 -24.48 -29.76 45.89
N ILE A 13 -25.00 -29.03 44.88
CA ILE A 13 -26.17 -29.47 44.12
C ILE A 13 -25.91 -29.20 42.61
N PHE A 14 -25.87 -30.28 41.83
CA PHE A 14 -25.90 -30.34 40.40
C PHE A 14 -27.29 -29.96 39.91
N CYS A 15 -27.43 -28.87 39.18
CA CYS A 15 -28.59 -28.63 38.33
C CYS A 15 -28.17 -28.58 36.89
N PHE A 16 -28.47 -29.64 36.16
CA PHE A 16 -28.44 -29.70 34.71
C PHE A 16 -29.51 -28.74 34.15
N PHE A 17 -29.09 -27.63 33.56
CA PHE A 17 -29.93 -26.89 32.65
C PHE A 17 -29.41 -27.18 31.22
N ILE A 18 -30.17 -27.98 30.50
CA ILE A 18 -30.04 -28.13 29.03
C ILE A 18 -30.55 -26.85 28.42
N CYS A 19 -29.64 -25.96 28.06
CA CYS A 19 -29.96 -24.80 27.24
C CYS A 19 -29.83 -25.22 25.77
N ALA A 20 -30.95 -25.45 25.10
CA ALA A 20 -31.01 -25.68 23.68
C ALA A 20 -30.60 -24.38 22.96
N CYS A 21 -29.34 -24.29 22.53
CA CYS A 21 -28.91 -23.25 21.58
C CYS A 21 -29.56 -23.53 20.24
N VAL A 22 -30.60 -22.78 19.91
CA VAL A 22 -31.09 -22.66 18.52
C VAL A 22 -30.08 -21.84 17.76
N CYS A 23 -29.21 -22.52 17.02
CA CYS A 23 -28.39 -21.87 16.01
C CYS A 23 -29.28 -21.41 14.87
N VAL A 24 -29.60 -20.12 14.82
CA VAL A 24 -30.18 -19.50 13.63
C VAL A 24 -29.04 -19.37 12.62
N VAL A 25 -28.95 -20.32 11.71
CA VAL A 25 -28.12 -20.20 10.50
C VAL A 25 -28.82 -19.24 9.57
N ILE A 26 -28.36 -17.98 9.52
CA ILE A 26 -28.78 -17.04 8.48
C ILE A 26 -28.04 -17.46 7.23
N ILE A 27 -28.70 -18.22 6.37
CA ILE A 27 -28.22 -18.51 5.02
C ILE A 27 -28.45 -17.24 4.19
N PHE A 28 -27.39 -16.47 3.96
CA PHE A 28 -27.41 -15.49 2.89
C PHE A 28 -27.45 -16.24 1.58
N GLY A 29 -28.61 -16.29 0.96
CA GLY A 29 -28.81 -16.82 -0.38
C GLY A 29 -28.18 -15.89 -1.40
N GLY A 30 -26.91 -16.12 -1.74
CA GLY A 30 -26.34 -15.61 -2.98
C GLY A 30 -26.98 -16.36 -4.15
N CYS A 31 -27.52 -15.62 -5.10
CA CYS A 31 -28.09 -16.17 -6.32
C CYS A 31 -26.95 -16.69 -7.19
N SER A 32 -26.67 -17.99 -7.14
CA SER A 32 -25.70 -18.65 -8.03
C SER A 32 -26.34 -18.94 -9.38
N SER A 33 -25.79 -18.38 -10.46
CA SER A 33 -26.15 -18.77 -11.82
C SER A 33 -25.32 -20.00 -12.20
N VAL A 34 -26.00 -21.15 -12.30
CA VAL A 34 -25.44 -22.42 -12.80
C VAL A 34 -25.52 -22.42 -14.32
N LYS A 35 -24.37 -22.49 -15.02
CA LYS A 35 -24.33 -22.82 -16.45
C LYS A 35 -23.99 -24.30 -16.60
N PRO A 36 -24.76 -25.06 -17.35
CA PRO A 36 -24.46 -26.50 -17.56
C PRO A 36 -23.24 -26.67 -18.47
N ASP A 37 -22.28 -27.48 -18.02
CA ASP A 37 -21.16 -28.00 -18.81
C ASP A 37 -21.66 -29.10 -19.73
N PRO A 38 -21.27 -29.14 -21.02
CA PRO A 38 -21.62 -30.23 -21.95
C PRO A 38 -21.10 -31.61 -21.51
N ASN A 39 -20.23 -31.70 -20.52
CA ASN A 39 -19.73 -32.97 -19.92
C ASN A 39 -20.37 -33.31 -18.57
N GLY A 40 -21.41 -32.57 -18.13
CA GLY A 40 -22.18 -32.89 -16.93
C GLY A 40 -21.52 -32.52 -15.57
N ALA A 41 -20.45 -31.77 -15.57
CA ALA A 41 -19.88 -31.21 -14.32
C ALA A 41 -20.46 -29.83 -14.07
N GLU A 42 -21.16 -29.62 -12.95
CA GLU A 42 -21.60 -28.30 -12.49
C GLU A 42 -20.42 -27.49 -12.01
N THR A 43 -20.00 -26.48 -12.78
CA THR A 43 -19.01 -25.50 -12.30
C THR A 43 -19.72 -24.44 -11.49
N VAL A 44 -19.60 -24.51 -10.17
CA VAL A 44 -20.06 -23.43 -9.27
C VAL A 44 -19.09 -22.25 -9.43
N LEU A 45 -19.54 -21.23 -10.14
CA LEU A 45 -18.81 -19.96 -10.20
C LEU A 45 -19.09 -19.19 -8.90
N PHE A 46 -18.12 -19.15 -8.00
CA PHE A 46 -18.16 -18.23 -6.86
C PHE A 46 -18.01 -16.81 -7.41
N GLU A 47 -19.04 -15.98 -7.30
CA GLU A 47 -18.89 -14.55 -7.55
C GLU A 47 -17.91 -14.00 -6.50
N ASN A 48 -16.78 -13.43 -6.96
CA ASN A 48 -15.86 -12.75 -6.08
C ASN A 48 -16.55 -11.48 -5.55
N PRO A 49 -16.72 -11.33 -4.23
CA PRO A 49 -17.44 -10.19 -3.65
C PRO A 49 -16.65 -8.87 -3.77
N HIS A 50 -15.41 -8.91 -4.23
CA HIS A 50 -14.55 -7.74 -4.30
C HIS A 50 -14.76 -6.96 -5.59
N THR A 51 -15.03 -5.66 -5.45
CA THR A 51 -15.24 -4.76 -6.60
C THR A 51 -13.94 -4.27 -7.21
N GLY A 52 -12.81 -4.44 -6.52
CA GLY A 52 -11.49 -3.99 -6.94
C GLY A 52 -10.36 -4.75 -6.26
N PHE A 53 -9.21 -4.11 -6.16
CA PHE A 53 -8.09 -4.65 -5.39
C PHE A 53 -8.51 -4.90 -3.94
N TYR A 54 -7.97 -5.97 -3.36
CA TYR A 54 -8.18 -6.28 -1.95
C TYR A 54 -6.98 -7.00 -1.32
N ILE A 55 -6.90 -6.94 0.00
CA ILE A 55 -5.85 -7.57 0.79
C ILE A 55 -6.32 -8.92 1.29
N ASP A 56 -5.57 -9.96 0.96
CA ASP A 56 -5.73 -11.32 1.48
C ASP A 56 -4.46 -11.73 2.22
N GLY A 57 -4.47 -11.51 3.52
CA GLY A 57 -3.29 -11.71 4.35
C GLY A 57 -2.11 -10.80 3.95
N SER A 58 -0.99 -11.38 3.57
CA SER A 58 0.18 -10.64 3.07
C SER A 58 0.17 -10.39 1.57
N THR A 59 -0.93 -10.71 0.87
CA THR A 59 -1.03 -10.66 -0.58
C THR A 59 -2.03 -9.60 -1.03
N LEU A 60 -1.62 -8.73 -1.96
CA LEU A 60 -2.52 -7.89 -2.72
C LEU A 60 -3.11 -8.70 -3.88
N ARG A 61 -4.44 -8.70 -4.02
CA ARG A 61 -5.15 -9.39 -5.10
C ARG A 61 -5.97 -8.43 -5.94
N THR A 62 -6.07 -8.74 -7.21
CA THR A 62 -7.03 -8.12 -8.13
C THR A 62 -8.46 -8.57 -7.82
N ALA A 63 -9.46 -7.89 -8.39
CA ALA A 63 -10.87 -8.20 -8.17
C ALA A 63 -11.26 -9.64 -8.52
N ASP A 64 -10.55 -10.30 -9.43
CA ASP A 64 -10.77 -11.70 -9.81
C ASP A 64 -10.01 -12.71 -8.92
N GLY A 65 -9.28 -12.23 -7.91
CA GLY A 65 -8.53 -13.05 -6.96
C GLY A 65 -7.10 -13.36 -7.36
N THR A 66 -6.63 -12.90 -8.51
CA THR A 66 -5.24 -13.10 -8.95
C THR A 66 -4.28 -12.28 -8.07
N PRO A 67 -3.17 -12.86 -7.58
CA PRO A 67 -2.13 -12.08 -6.90
C PRO A 67 -1.55 -11.00 -7.81
N PHE A 68 -1.42 -9.78 -7.29
CA PHE A 68 -0.81 -8.66 -7.98
C PHE A 68 0.48 -8.24 -7.28
N VAL A 69 1.61 -8.45 -7.95
CA VAL A 69 2.93 -8.06 -7.44
C VAL A 69 3.38 -6.81 -8.19
N MET A 70 3.48 -5.70 -7.47
CA MET A 70 3.87 -4.41 -8.05
C MET A 70 5.30 -4.45 -8.58
N ARG A 71 5.48 -4.01 -9.82
CA ARG A 71 6.76 -3.72 -10.45
C ARG A 71 6.61 -2.37 -11.09
N GLY A 72 6.96 -1.33 -10.36
CA GLY A 72 6.58 0.04 -10.70
C GLY A 72 7.69 1.07 -10.63
N ILE A 73 7.32 2.26 -11.06
CA ILE A 73 8.18 3.45 -11.06
C ILE A 73 7.36 4.62 -10.51
N ASN A 74 8.01 5.46 -9.69
CA ASN A 74 7.45 6.72 -9.21
C ASN A 74 7.58 7.81 -10.26
N HIS A 75 6.59 8.72 -10.32
CA HIS A 75 6.63 9.89 -11.20
C HIS A 75 6.11 11.14 -10.50
N GLY A 76 6.85 12.23 -10.60
CA GLY A 76 6.55 13.54 -10.01
C GLY A 76 5.46 14.30 -10.78
N TYR A 77 4.25 13.76 -10.90
CA TYR A 77 3.17 14.30 -11.72
C TYR A 77 2.84 15.76 -11.38
N ASN A 78 2.67 16.10 -10.11
CA ASN A 78 2.35 17.49 -9.71
C ASN A 78 3.36 18.50 -10.24
N TRP A 79 4.63 18.13 -10.30
CA TRP A 79 5.72 19.01 -10.70
C TRP A 79 5.94 19.05 -12.23
N PHE A 80 5.49 18.01 -12.95
CA PHE A 80 5.79 17.78 -14.36
C PHE A 80 4.57 17.34 -15.17
N GLN A 81 3.42 18.01 -14.94
CA GLN A 81 2.15 17.65 -15.63
C GLN A 81 2.23 17.72 -17.14
N ASP A 82 3.07 18.62 -17.69
CA ASP A 82 3.33 18.77 -19.14
C ASP A 82 4.13 17.61 -19.74
N LYS A 83 4.76 16.78 -18.90
CA LYS A 83 5.54 15.59 -19.28
C LYS A 83 4.77 14.28 -19.11
N THR A 84 3.53 14.32 -18.62
CA THR A 84 2.75 13.13 -18.28
C THR A 84 2.70 12.12 -19.41
N ASP A 85 2.32 12.53 -20.61
CA ASP A 85 2.13 11.58 -21.71
C ASP A 85 3.44 10.91 -22.13
N VAL A 86 4.50 11.68 -22.33
CA VAL A 86 5.80 11.12 -22.73
C VAL A 86 6.40 10.23 -21.64
N ALA A 87 6.33 10.66 -20.38
CA ALA A 87 6.87 9.88 -19.26
C ALA A 87 6.07 8.59 -19.03
N PHE A 88 4.74 8.64 -19.09
CA PHE A 88 3.92 7.45 -18.86
C PHE A 88 4.03 6.44 -20.01
N ASP A 89 4.15 6.90 -21.26
CA ASP A 89 4.46 6.03 -22.40
C ASP A 89 5.79 5.31 -22.19
N ALA A 90 6.82 6.06 -21.79
CA ALA A 90 8.16 5.53 -21.54
C ALA A 90 8.16 4.55 -20.34
N ILE A 91 7.51 4.89 -19.23
CA ILE A 91 7.39 4.00 -18.06
C ILE A 91 6.66 2.70 -18.45
N ALA A 92 5.57 2.78 -19.20
CA ALA A 92 4.85 1.58 -19.66
C ALA A 92 5.73 0.70 -20.56
N ALA A 93 6.54 1.31 -21.42
CA ALA A 93 7.48 0.60 -22.31
C ALA A 93 8.55 -0.20 -21.53
N THR A 94 8.86 0.15 -20.27
CA THR A 94 9.76 -0.63 -19.41
C THR A 94 9.18 -1.99 -19.02
N GLY A 95 7.87 -2.18 -19.14
CA GLY A 95 7.14 -3.34 -18.63
C GLY A 95 6.62 -3.14 -17.20
N ALA A 96 6.70 -1.94 -16.65
CA ALA A 96 6.10 -1.61 -15.35
C ALA A 96 4.58 -1.87 -15.36
N ASN A 97 4.06 -2.51 -14.32
CA ASN A 97 2.63 -2.81 -14.18
C ASN A 97 1.88 -1.80 -13.30
N CYS A 98 2.59 -0.88 -12.68
CA CYS A 98 2.02 0.21 -11.89
C CYS A 98 2.93 1.43 -11.92
N ILE A 99 2.33 2.58 -11.61
CA ILE A 99 3.03 3.86 -11.47
C ILE A 99 2.53 4.55 -10.21
N ARG A 100 3.46 5.00 -9.34
CA ARG A 100 3.12 5.81 -8.17
C ARG A 100 3.23 7.28 -8.55
N ILE A 101 2.13 8.00 -8.36
CA ILE A 101 1.85 9.31 -8.94
C ILE A 101 1.82 10.34 -7.81
N VAL A 102 2.81 11.23 -7.82
CA VAL A 102 2.91 12.34 -6.87
C VAL A 102 1.85 13.39 -7.13
N LEU A 103 1.02 13.68 -6.14
CA LEU A 103 0.01 14.73 -6.16
C LEU A 103 0.23 15.71 -5.00
N SER A 104 -0.47 16.83 -5.03
CA SER A 104 -0.50 17.83 -3.96
C SER A 104 -1.93 18.14 -3.52
N SER A 105 -2.15 18.20 -2.20
CA SER A 105 -3.40 18.68 -1.60
C SER A 105 -3.49 20.20 -1.57
N GLY A 106 -2.40 20.90 -1.91
CA GLY A 106 -2.30 22.35 -1.87
C GLY A 106 -1.62 22.91 -0.61
N LEU A 107 -1.03 22.03 0.22
CA LEU A 107 -0.32 22.48 1.43
C LEU A 107 1.09 23.01 1.11
N GLN A 108 1.80 22.40 0.16
CA GLN A 108 3.15 22.81 -0.23
C GLN A 108 3.25 23.27 -1.68
N TRP A 109 2.50 22.63 -2.58
CA TRP A 109 2.50 22.92 -4.01
C TRP A 109 1.10 23.23 -4.50
N GLN A 110 0.96 23.47 -5.80
CA GLN A 110 -0.35 23.69 -6.40
C GLN A 110 -1.22 22.46 -6.21
N LYS A 111 -2.45 22.66 -5.70
CA LYS A 111 -3.43 21.60 -5.50
C LYS A 111 -3.76 20.91 -6.82
N ASP A 112 -3.67 19.59 -6.82
CA ASP A 112 -4.28 18.77 -7.85
C ASP A 112 -5.77 18.63 -7.58
N ASP A 113 -6.60 19.24 -8.41
CA ASP A 113 -8.05 19.18 -8.30
C ASP A 113 -8.60 17.84 -8.87
N ALA A 114 -9.92 17.68 -8.82
CA ALA A 114 -10.61 16.50 -9.32
C ALA A 114 -10.31 16.20 -10.79
N GLN A 115 -10.11 17.23 -11.63
CA GLN A 115 -9.78 17.05 -13.05
C GLN A 115 -8.33 16.57 -13.21
N SER A 116 -7.40 17.13 -12.46
CA SER A 116 -6.00 16.74 -12.45
C SER A 116 -5.84 15.28 -11.98
N LEU A 117 -6.46 14.92 -10.84
CA LEU A 117 -6.47 13.55 -10.33
C LEU A 117 -7.02 12.56 -11.37
N LYS A 118 -8.18 12.88 -11.96
CA LYS A 118 -8.78 12.02 -12.99
C LYS A 118 -7.85 11.84 -14.18
N LYS A 119 -7.24 12.93 -14.67
CA LYS A 119 -6.29 12.89 -15.80
C LYS A 119 -5.10 11.98 -15.49
N ALA A 120 -4.54 12.07 -14.28
CA ALA A 120 -3.41 11.24 -13.86
C ALA A 120 -3.77 9.75 -13.83
N ILE A 121 -4.93 9.40 -13.26
CA ILE A 121 -5.42 8.02 -13.23
C ILE A 121 -5.68 7.50 -14.65
N ASP A 122 -6.43 8.24 -15.48
CA ASP A 122 -6.76 7.85 -16.85
C ASP A 122 -5.49 7.64 -17.70
N ALA A 123 -4.48 8.50 -17.53
CA ALA A 123 -3.21 8.40 -18.23
C ALA A 123 -2.45 7.09 -17.90
N ALA A 124 -2.44 6.67 -16.64
CA ALA A 124 -1.85 5.39 -16.22
C ALA A 124 -2.65 4.20 -16.78
N VAL A 125 -3.96 4.22 -16.58
CA VAL A 125 -4.87 3.11 -16.94
C VAL A 125 -4.92 2.88 -18.45
N SER A 126 -4.94 3.96 -19.25
CA SER A 126 -4.92 3.84 -20.72
C SER A 126 -3.66 3.16 -21.26
N ARG A 127 -2.60 3.10 -20.46
CA ARG A 127 -1.32 2.42 -20.76
C ARG A 127 -1.18 1.05 -20.08
N GLY A 128 -2.27 0.54 -19.49
CA GLY A 128 -2.29 -0.77 -18.84
C GLY A 128 -1.62 -0.82 -17.47
N MET A 129 -1.31 0.32 -16.86
CA MET A 129 -0.70 0.40 -15.54
C MET A 129 -1.75 0.67 -14.45
N VAL A 130 -1.55 0.09 -13.28
CA VAL A 130 -2.29 0.46 -12.06
C VAL A 130 -1.78 1.81 -11.57
N ALA A 131 -2.70 2.75 -11.31
CA ALA A 131 -2.38 4.02 -10.69
C ALA A 131 -2.28 3.87 -9.17
N ILE A 132 -1.17 4.28 -8.58
CA ILE A 132 -1.02 4.43 -7.14
C ILE A 132 -0.90 5.93 -6.88
N VAL A 133 -1.99 6.55 -6.45
CA VAL A 133 -2.04 8.00 -6.22
C VAL A 133 -1.67 8.34 -4.79
N GLU A 134 -0.82 9.35 -4.59
CA GLU A 134 -0.38 9.77 -3.27
C GLU A 134 -0.29 11.29 -3.14
N VAL A 135 -0.45 11.83 -1.93
CA VAL A 135 -0.22 13.24 -1.61
C VAL A 135 1.14 13.41 -0.96
N HIS A 136 2.01 14.21 -1.62
CA HIS A 136 3.41 14.40 -1.21
C HIS A 136 3.60 15.51 -0.16
N ASP A 137 2.59 16.34 0.07
CA ASP A 137 2.64 17.50 0.97
C ASP A 137 2.93 17.14 2.44
N GLY A 138 2.67 15.89 2.83
CA GLY A 138 2.86 15.41 4.19
C GLY A 138 4.28 14.98 4.54
N THR A 139 5.17 14.94 3.54
CA THR A 139 6.53 14.42 3.66
C THR A 139 7.27 15.00 4.86
N GLY A 140 7.70 14.12 5.76
CA GLY A 140 8.48 14.47 6.95
C GLY A 140 7.72 15.15 8.07
N SER A 141 6.43 15.47 7.92
CA SER A 141 5.64 16.09 8.97
C SER A 141 5.31 15.09 10.09
N ASP A 142 5.43 15.54 11.34
CA ASP A 142 4.93 14.82 12.52
C ASP A 142 3.57 15.33 12.99
N ASP A 143 3.00 16.34 12.33
CA ASP A 143 1.76 16.96 12.77
C ASP A 143 0.54 16.17 12.26
N ILE A 144 -0.30 15.70 13.19
CA ILE A 144 -1.53 14.97 12.87
C ILE A 144 -2.51 15.86 12.06
N SER A 145 -2.52 17.17 12.31
CA SER A 145 -3.40 18.09 11.55
C SER A 145 -3.04 18.16 10.07
N VAL A 146 -1.77 17.97 9.71
CA VAL A 146 -1.33 17.85 8.32
C VAL A 146 -1.91 16.58 7.68
N LEU A 147 -1.86 15.45 8.39
CA LEU A 147 -2.43 14.20 7.90
C LEU A 147 -3.96 14.28 7.79
N GLU A 148 -4.61 14.97 8.72
CA GLU A 148 -6.06 15.22 8.67
C GLU A 148 -6.44 16.09 7.46
N SER A 149 -5.70 17.14 7.17
CA SER A 149 -5.93 17.99 5.99
C SER A 149 -5.75 17.19 4.69
N ILE A 150 -4.79 16.25 4.65
CA ILE A 150 -4.62 15.35 3.51
C ILE A 150 -5.80 14.38 3.40
N ALA A 151 -6.29 13.86 4.52
CA ALA A 151 -7.48 13.00 4.51
C ALA A 151 -8.74 13.77 4.05
N GLU A 152 -8.90 15.03 4.45
CA GLU A 152 -9.97 15.90 3.96
C GLU A 152 -9.88 16.12 2.43
N TYR A 153 -8.68 16.31 1.89
CA TYR A 153 -8.46 16.34 0.44
C TYR A 153 -8.94 15.05 -0.23
N TRP A 154 -8.61 13.88 0.32
CA TRP A 154 -9.10 12.62 -0.25
C TRP A 154 -10.61 12.48 -0.14
N CYS A 155 -11.23 12.95 0.95
CA CYS A 155 -12.70 12.99 1.07
C CYS A 155 -13.33 13.86 -0.03
N GLU A 156 -12.72 15.01 -0.38
CA GLU A 156 -13.13 15.84 -1.50
C GLU A 156 -12.99 15.09 -2.85
N MET A 157 -11.96 14.27 -3.00
CA MET A 157 -11.69 13.50 -4.21
C MET A 157 -12.50 12.19 -4.31
N ALA A 158 -13.30 11.84 -3.31
CA ALA A 158 -14.08 10.61 -3.29
C ALA A 158 -14.93 10.37 -4.56
N PRO A 159 -15.59 11.39 -5.16
CA PRO A 159 -16.34 11.19 -6.40
C PRO A 159 -15.48 10.74 -7.60
N VAL A 160 -14.20 11.14 -7.64
CA VAL A 160 -13.26 10.75 -8.70
C VAL A 160 -12.75 9.33 -8.49
N LEU A 161 -12.56 8.93 -7.22
CA LEU A 161 -12.06 7.61 -6.85
C LEU A 161 -13.15 6.53 -6.94
N ALA A 162 -14.42 6.90 -6.86
CA ALA A 162 -15.53 5.96 -6.96
C ALA A 162 -15.53 5.21 -8.30
N GLY A 163 -15.53 3.86 -8.25
CA GLY A 163 -15.48 2.99 -9.44
C GLY A 163 -14.08 2.74 -10.00
N THR A 164 -13.03 3.28 -9.35
CA THR A 164 -11.64 3.07 -9.77
C THR A 164 -10.94 1.92 -9.01
N GLU A 165 -11.63 1.23 -8.15
CA GLU A 165 -11.08 0.24 -7.21
C GLU A 165 -10.32 -0.91 -7.92
N LYS A 166 -10.60 -1.15 -9.21
CA LYS A 166 -9.94 -2.20 -10.00
C LYS A 166 -8.57 -1.81 -10.53
N TYR A 167 -8.25 -0.51 -10.55
CA TYR A 167 -7.06 -0.01 -11.22
C TYR A 167 -6.40 1.19 -10.52
N CYS A 168 -6.92 1.56 -9.33
CA CYS A 168 -6.34 2.64 -8.54
C CYS A 168 -6.20 2.23 -7.07
N ILE A 169 -5.02 2.47 -6.50
CA ILE A 169 -4.68 2.30 -5.09
C ILE A 169 -4.42 3.67 -4.48
N LEU A 170 -4.91 3.90 -3.29
CA LEU A 170 -4.79 5.16 -2.58
C LEU A 170 -3.67 5.09 -1.53
N ASN A 171 -2.54 5.70 -1.80
CA ASN A 171 -1.50 5.95 -0.80
C ASN A 171 -1.79 7.28 -0.10
N ILE A 172 -2.20 7.25 1.17
CA ILE A 172 -2.81 8.42 1.84
C ILE A 172 -1.88 9.63 1.80
N ALA A 173 -0.65 9.48 2.28
CA ALA A 173 0.32 10.56 2.39
C ALA A 173 1.73 10.00 2.26
N ASN A 174 2.56 10.63 1.41
CA ASN A 174 3.98 10.33 1.33
C ASN A 174 4.65 10.61 2.67
N GLU A 175 5.38 9.62 3.21
CA GLU A 175 6.33 9.75 4.30
C GLU A 175 5.85 10.58 5.51
N TRP A 176 4.55 10.60 5.78
CA TRP A 176 4.04 11.25 6.98
C TRP A 176 4.53 10.54 8.23
N CYS A 177 4.77 11.30 9.30
CA CYS A 177 5.49 10.95 10.51
C CYS A 177 7.00 10.76 10.25
N GLY A 178 7.68 11.86 9.89
CA GLY A 178 9.13 11.88 9.64
C GLY A 178 9.97 11.51 10.86
N GLY A 179 9.45 11.71 12.07
CA GLY A 179 10.07 11.22 13.29
C GLY A 179 9.97 9.71 13.45
N TRP A 180 10.93 9.12 14.20
CA TRP A 180 10.96 7.69 14.57
C TRP A 180 9.95 7.38 15.69
N ARG A 181 8.68 7.78 15.48
CA ARG A 181 7.63 7.80 16.50
C ARG A 181 6.48 6.87 16.14
N ALA A 182 6.71 5.56 16.24
CA ALA A 182 5.76 4.53 15.83
C ALA A 182 4.34 4.70 16.44
N ARG A 183 4.23 5.16 17.69
CA ARG A 183 2.90 5.42 18.32
C ARG A 183 2.18 6.59 17.65
N ARG A 184 2.89 7.69 17.34
CA ARG A 184 2.29 8.84 16.67
C ARG A 184 1.82 8.47 15.26
N TRP A 185 2.61 7.67 14.56
CA TRP A 185 2.26 7.10 13.28
C TRP A 185 0.95 6.30 13.35
N ARG A 186 0.84 5.37 14.31
CA ARG A 186 -0.39 4.63 14.57
C ARG A 186 -1.56 5.58 14.85
N ASP A 187 -1.39 6.52 15.79
CA ASP A 187 -2.46 7.41 16.24
C ASP A 187 -3.00 8.26 15.08
N GLY A 188 -2.13 8.71 14.17
CA GLY A 188 -2.53 9.44 12.97
C GLY A 188 -3.34 8.56 12.02
N TYR A 189 -2.81 7.42 11.59
CA TYR A 189 -3.49 6.58 10.59
C TYR A 189 -4.76 5.91 11.11
N THR A 190 -4.81 5.50 12.37
CA THR A 190 -6.05 4.97 12.98
C THR A 190 -7.16 6.01 13.05
N ARG A 191 -6.81 7.30 13.01
CA ARG A 191 -7.76 8.41 12.99
C ARG A 191 -8.25 8.72 11.57
N VAL A 192 -7.37 8.78 10.57
CA VAL A 192 -7.75 9.26 9.23
C VAL A 192 -8.31 8.17 8.32
N ILE A 193 -7.93 6.90 8.49
CA ILE A 193 -8.47 5.81 7.67
C ILE A 193 -10.01 5.71 7.78
N PRO A 194 -10.62 5.73 8.97
CA PRO A 194 -12.08 5.76 9.08
C PRO A 194 -12.72 6.96 8.38
N MET A 195 -12.12 8.17 8.47
CA MET A 195 -12.64 9.36 7.78
C MET A 195 -12.70 9.15 6.27
N ILE A 196 -11.65 8.61 5.67
CA ILE A 196 -11.57 8.30 4.24
C ILE A 196 -12.63 7.26 3.86
N ARG A 197 -12.86 6.26 4.70
CA ARG A 197 -13.89 5.23 4.47
C ARG A 197 -15.31 5.77 4.61
N GLU A 198 -15.57 6.67 5.55
CA GLU A 198 -16.85 7.37 5.72
C GLU A 198 -17.19 8.23 4.51
N ALA A 199 -16.20 8.79 3.80
CA ALA A 199 -16.40 9.49 2.54
C ALA A 199 -16.77 8.56 1.36
N GLY A 200 -16.80 7.24 1.57
CA GLY A 200 -17.20 6.25 0.56
C GLY A 200 -16.08 5.71 -0.32
N ILE A 201 -14.83 6.05 -0.04
CA ILE A 201 -13.66 5.55 -0.77
C ILE A 201 -13.43 4.07 -0.43
N LYS A 202 -13.45 3.19 -1.44
CA LYS A 202 -13.31 1.73 -1.30
C LYS A 202 -11.99 1.19 -1.83
N ASN A 203 -11.20 2.01 -2.50
CA ASN A 203 -9.88 1.64 -3.01
C ASN A 203 -9.02 1.00 -1.92
N THR A 204 -8.13 0.07 -2.29
CA THR A 204 -7.07 -0.37 -1.38
C THR A 204 -6.30 0.84 -0.90
N ILE A 205 -6.14 0.95 0.42
CA ILE A 205 -5.32 2.00 1.05
C ILE A 205 -3.89 1.50 1.18
N MET A 206 -2.93 2.36 0.89
CA MET A 206 -1.51 2.17 1.18
C MET A 206 -1.08 3.19 2.23
N VAL A 207 -0.26 2.76 3.19
CA VAL A 207 0.24 3.57 4.29
C VAL A 207 1.75 3.43 4.37
N ASP A 208 2.48 4.54 4.22
CA ASP A 208 3.93 4.56 4.36
C ASP A 208 4.34 4.43 5.83
N ALA A 209 5.45 3.75 6.10
CA ALA A 209 6.02 3.65 7.44
C ALA A 209 6.43 5.01 7.99
N ALA A 210 6.62 5.13 9.31
CA ALA A 210 7.19 6.31 9.94
C ALA A 210 8.68 6.51 9.54
N GLY A 211 9.30 7.60 10.02
CA GLY A 211 10.72 7.85 9.83
C GLY A 211 11.07 8.06 8.36
N TRP A 212 10.35 8.96 7.67
CA TRP A 212 10.52 9.18 6.23
C TRP A 212 10.31 7.87 5.43
N GLY A 213 9.25 7.15 5.73
CA GLY A 213 8.97 5.86 5.10
C GLY A 213 9.92 4.72 5.50
N GLN A 214 11.06 5.02 6.14
CA GLN A 214 12.15 4.08 6.34
C GLN A 214 12.09 3.29 7.67
N PHE A 215 11.16 3.64 8.58
CA PHE A 215 11.04 2.98 9.88
C PHE A 215 10.06 1.82 9.85
N GLY A 216 10.40 0.74 9.15
CA GLY A 216 9.58 -0.49 9.08
C GLY A 216 9.16 -1.04 10.45
N HIS A 217 9.90 -0.70 11.53
CA HIS A 217 9.52 -1.05 12.90
C HIS A 217 8.19 -0.42 13.34
N SER A 218 7.77 0.72 12.79
CA SER A 218 6.45 1.31 13.07
C SER A 218 5.33 0.37 12.64
N VAL A 219 5.43 -0.19 11.42
CA VAL A 219 4.49 -1.17 10.89
C VAL A 219 4.59 -2.48 11.66
N ARG A 220 5.81 -2.94 11.95
CA ARG A 220 6.02 -4.15 12.77
C ARG A 220 5.35 -4.05 14.13
N SER A 221 5.36 -2.88 14.77
CA SER A 221 4.83 -2.69 16.13
C SER A 221 3.34 -2.42 16.18
N TYR A 222 2.80 -1.71 15.18
CA TYR A 222 1.44 -1.19 15.21
C TYR A 222 0.66 -1.37 13.91
N GLY A 223 1.22 -2.05 12.91
CA GLY A 223 0.55 -2.28 11.62
C GLY A 223 -0.79 -3.01 11.78
N ALA A 224 -0.86 -3.98 12.69
CA ALA A 224 -2.12 -4.68 12.97
C ALA A 224 -3.20 -3.73 13.54
N GLU A 225 -2.83 -2.76 14.39
CA GLU A 225 -3.79 -1.76 14.90
C GLU A 225 -4.28 -0.85 13.78
N VAL A 226 -3.37 -0.38 12.90
CA VAL A 226 -3.71 0.45 11.75
C VAL A 226 -4.58 -0.33 10.75
N PHE A 227 -4.22 -1.56 10.40
CA PHE A 227 -5.04 -2.44 9.55
C PHE A 227 -6.43 -2.66 10.14
N ASN A 228 -6.51 -2.86 11.45
CA ASN A 228 -7.76 -3.09 12.15
C ASN A 228 -8.65 -1.85 12.27
N SER A 229 -8.10 -0.65 12.10
CA SER A 229 -8.89 0.59 12.06
C SER A 229 -9.64 0.78 10.73
N ASP A 230 -9.23 0.07 9.67
CA ASP A 230 -9.94 0.06 8.39
C ASP A 230 -11.17 -0.85 8.48
N PRO A 231 -12.41 -0.32 8.42
CA PRO A 231 -13.62 -1.14 8.44
C PRO A 231 -13.73 -2.11 7.26
N LEU A 232 -13.05 -1.81 6.13
CA LEU A 232 -13.00 -2.70 4.97
C LEU A 232 -11.86 -3.73 5.03
N ARG A 233 -10.93 -3.61 5.99
CA ARG A 233 -9.74 -4.47 6.08
C ARG A 233 -8.96 -4.52 4.76
N ASN A 234 -8.91 -3.41 4.05
CA ASN A 234 -8.30 -3.29 2.73
C ASN A 234 -7.16 -2.25 2.75
N THR A 235 -6.26 -2.41 3.71
CA THR A 235 -5.08 -1.55 3.92
C THR A 235 -3.81 -2.37 3.79
N MET A 236 -2.84 -1.88 3.00
CA MET A 236 -1.48 -2.40 2.90
C MET A 236 -0.47 -1.36 3.37
N PHE A 237 0.77 -1.80 3.54
CA PHE A 237 1.85 -0.95 4.04
C PHE A 237 2.94 -0.77 3.00
N SER A 238 3.63 0.35 3.08
CA SER A 238 4.76 0.70 2.24
C SER A 238 5.97 1.02 3.13
N VAL A 239 7.14 0.48 2.78
CA VAL A 239 8.41 0.83 3.40
C VAL A 239 9.30 1.43 2.32
N HIS A 240 9.84 2.62 2.58
CA HIS A 240 10.82 3.23 1.69
C HIS A 240 12.21 2.74 2.04
N MET A 241 13.04 2.43 1.04
CA MET A 241 14.35 1.83 1.26
C MET A 241 15.44 2.67 0.62
N TYR A 242 15.93 3.62 1.42
CA TYR A 242 17.14 4.37 1.16
C TYR A 242 18.26 3.92 2.12
N GLY A 243 19.30 4.72 2.35
CA GLY A 243 20.46 4.30 3.12
C GLY A 243 20.19 3.85 4.55
N MET A 244 19.15 4.37 5.21
CA MET A 244 18.82 3.99 6.59
C MET A 244 18.12 2.62 6.68
N SER A 245 17.36 2.20 5.68
CA SER A 245 16.58 0.97 5.72
C SER A 245 17.02 -0.07 4.68
N GLY A 246 17.73 0.35 3.62
CA GLY A 246 18.17 -0.50 2.51
C GLY A 246 19.65 -0.86 2.47
N ARG A 247 20.47 -0.34 3.42
CA ARG A 247 21.94 -0.50 3.40
C ARG A 247 22.44 -1.92 3.53
N TRP A 248 21.73 -2.77 4.30
CA TRP A 248 22.15 -4.13 4.61
C TRP A 248 21.04 -5.14 4.31
N GLU A 249 21.40 -6.26 3.72
CA GLU A 249 20.47 -7.34 3.38
C GLU A 249 19.60 -7.82 4.58
N TRP A 250 20.23 -7.96 5.76
CA TRP A 250 19.51 -8.36 6.97
C TRP A 250 18.46 -7.33 7.38
N LEU A 251 18.71 -6.03 7.13
CA LEU A 251 17.80 -4.96 7.48
C LEU A 251 16.62 -4.87 6.51
N ILE A 252 16.87 -5.09 5.19
CA ILE A 252 15.83 -5.24 4.19
C ILE A 252 14.88 -6.36 4.60
N ARG A 253 15.43 -7.55 4.92
CA ARG A 253 14.60 -8.66 5.41
C ARG A 253 13.86 -8.32 6.69
N TYR A 254 14.54 -7.75 7.68
CA TYR A 254 13.93 -7.36 8.95
C TYR A 254 12.70 -6.45 8.77
N ASN A 255 12.82 -5.46 7.88
CA ASN A 255 11.74 -4.52 7.60
C ASN A 255 10.56 -5.21 6.92
N LEU A 256 10.80 -6.06 5.92
CA LEU A 256 9.74 -6.71 5.16
C LEU A 256 9.13 -7.90 5.92
N GLU A 257 9.96 -8.79 6.47
CA GLU A 257 9.49 -9.94 7.26
C GLU A 257 8.77 -9.51 8.55
N GLY A 258 9.17 -8.38 9.13
CA GLY A 258 8.49 -7.81 10.30
C GLY A 258 7.02 -7.47 10.03
N VAL A 259 6.64 -7.26 8.78
CA VAL A 259 5.26 -7.00 8.35
C VAL A 259 4.59 -8.29 7.88
N THR A 260 5.20 -9.03 6.94
CA THR A 260 4.60 -10.24 6.36
C THR A 260 4.36 -11.35 7.39
N ASN A 261 5.23 -11.47 8.42
CA ASN A 261 5.05 -12.42 9.52
C ASN A 261 3.84 -12.14 10.42
N GLN A 262 3.23 -10.96 10.29
CA GLN A 262 1.96 -10.61 10.93
C GLN A 262 0.76 -10.87 10.02
N ASN A 263 0.97 -11.49 8.87
CA ASN A 263 -0.04 -11.65 7.82
C ASN A 263 -0.58 -10.30 7.31
N LEU A 264 0.31 -9.31 7.19
CA LEU A 264 0.03 -7.98 6.65
C LEU A 264 0.73 -7.82 5.29
N CYS A 265 0.05 -7.17 4.35
CA CYS A 265 0.59 -6.89 3.02
C CYS A 265 1.54 -5.69 3.06
N VAL A 266 2.71 -5.84 2.41
CA VAL A 266 3.72 -4.78 2.32
C VAL A 266 4.31 -4.73 0.92
N CYS A 267 4.70 -3.51 0.51
CA CYS A 267 5.58 -3.28 -0.64
C CYS A 267 6.72 -2.33 -0.27
N VAL A 268 7.70 -2.22 -1.16
CA VAL A 268 8.68 -1.14 -1.14
C VAL A 268 8.14 -0.03 -2.03
N GLY A 269 7.57 1.03 -1.43
CA GLY A 269 6.90 2.11 -2.16
C GLY A 269 7.87 3.10 -2.82
N GLU A 270 9.07 3.21 -2.24
CA GLU A 270 10.18 3.92 -2.84
C GLU A 270 11.50 3.21 -2.53
N PHE A 271 12.44 3.23 -3.47
CA PHE A 271 13.83 2.90 -3.24
C PHE A 271 14.72 3.52 -4.31
N GLY A 272 15.97 3.76 -3.92
CA GLY A 272 17.05 4.18 -4.81
C GLY A 272 18.23 3.21 -4.69
N TRP A 273 19.33 3.50 -5.40
CA TRP A 273 20.60 2.78 -5.28
C TRP A 273 21.54 3.43 -4.27
N THR A 274 21.39 4.74 -4.07
CA THR A 274 22.08 5.54 -3.06
C THR A 274 21.19 6.73 -2.68
N HIS A 275 21.43 7.32 -1.53
CA HIS A 275 20.82 8.58 -1.10
C HIS A 275 21.75 9.30 -0.11
N SER A 276 21.39 10.53 0.31
CA SER A 276 22.17 11.33 1.27
C SER A 276 22.47 10.60 2.60
N ASP A 277 21.67 9.60 2.96
CA ASP A 277 21.79 8.76 4.15
C ASP A 277 22.58 7.45 3.91
N GLY A 278 23.03 7.19 2.68
CA GLY A 278 23.93 6.10 2.30
C GLY A 278 23.48 5.24 1.13
N ASP A 279 24.31 4.25 0.80
CA ASP A 279 24.07 3.31 -0.28
C ASP A 279 23.02 2.27 0.10
N VAL A 280 22.33 1.76 -0.89
CA VAL A 280 21.30 0.72 -0.78
C VAL A 280 21.82 -0.58 -1.41
N LYS A 281 21.37 -1.71 -0.93
CA LYS A 281 21.58 -3.02 -1.55
C LYS A 281 20.43 -3.31 -2.54
N GLU A 282 20.30 -2.50 -3.56
CA GLU A 282 19.18 -2.48 -4.49
C GLU A 282 19.03 -3.79 -5.28
N ASP A 283 20.14 -4.39 -5.70
CA ASP A 283 20.11 -5.69 -6.41
C ASP A 283 19.55 -6.79 -5.51
N TYR A 284 20.02 -6.84 -4.26
CA TYR A 284 19.48 -7.78 -3.27
C TYR A 284 18.03 -7.49 -2.92
N LEU A 285 17.64 -6.20 -2.80
CA LEU A 285 16.27 -5.80 -2.53
C LEU A 285 15.32 -6.32 -3.62
N MET A 286 15.63 -6.07 -4.89
CA MET A 286 14.80 -6.53 -6.02
C MET A 286 14.74 -8.05 -6.08
N GLN A 287 15.88 -8.75 -5.93
CA GLN A 287 15.92 -10.20 -5.88
C GLN A 287 15.06 -10.76 -4.74
N TYR A 288 15.21 -10.21 -3.52
CA TYR A 288 14.45 -10.66 -2.35
C TYR A 288 12.94 -10.42 -2.52
N CYS A 289 12.56 -9.28 -3.07
CA CYS A 289 11.16 -8.97 -3.38
C CYS A 289 10.59 -9.93 -4.43
N ASP A 290 11.37 -10.32 -5.44
CA ASP A 290 10.98 -11.33 -6.43
C ASP A 290 10.75 -12.71 -5.79
N GLU A 291 11.68 -13.15 -4.95
CA GLU A 291 11.59 -14.45 -4.24
C GLU A 291 10.39 -14.53 -3.30
N LYS A 292 9.99 -13.40 -2.72
CA LYS A 292 8.90 -13.31 -1.73
C LYS A 292 7.57 -12.81 -2.31
N ASN A 293 7.48 -12.51 -3.60
CA ASN A 293 6.32 -11.88 -4.24
C ASN A 293 5.92 -10.57 -3.55
N ILE A 294 6.90 -9.79 -3.11
CA ILE A 294 6.72 -8.45 -2.53
C ILE A 294 6.81 -7.42 -3.66
N GLY A 295 5.91 -6.44 -3.65
CA GLY A 295 5.94 -5.33 -4.61
C GLY A 295 7.11 -4.38 -4.39
N TYR A 296 7.64 -3.77 -5.47
CA TYR A 296 8.57 -2.65 -5.37
C TYR A 296 8.30 -1.59 -6.45
N ILE A 297 8.61 -0.33 -6.12
CA ILE A 297 8.38 0.85 -6.95
C ILE A 297 9.62 1.74 -6.83
N ALA A 298 10.40 1.89 -7.92
CA ALA A 298 11.64 2.65 -7.90
C ALA A 298 11.40 4.16 -7.89
N TRP A 299 12.19 4.90 -7.18
CA TRP A 299 12.23 6.36 -7.23
C TRP A 299 13.37 6.81 -8.13
N SER A 300 13.11 7.65 -9.14
CA SER A 300 11.86 7.96 -9.85
C SER A 300 12.17 8.18 -11.34
N TRP A 301 11.16 8.28 -12.22
CA TRP A 301 11.41 8.34 -13.67
C TRP A 301 12.40 9.43 -14.04
N LYS A 302 12.04 10.71 -13.77
CA LYS A 302 12.92 11.86 -14.06
C LYS A 302 12.45 13.10 -13.31
N GLY A 303 13.37 14.07 -13.16
CA GLY A 303 13.11 15.41 -12.66
C GLY A 303 13.55 15.62 -11.22
N ASN A 304 14.31 14.69 -10.64
CA ASN A 304 14.96 14.93 -9.36
C ASN A 304 15.91 16.14 -9.47
N SER A 305 16.01 16.89 -8.37
CA SER A 305 16.82 18.12 -8.30
C SER A 305 17.42 18.32 -6.93
N GLY A 306 18.24 19.36 -6.78
CA GLY A 306 18.81 19.68 -5.48
C GLY A 306 19.93 18.75 -5.03
N GLY A 307 20.61 18.08 -5.97
CA GLY A 307 21.73 17.19 -5.69
C GLY A 307 21.35 15.73 -5.54
N VAL A 308 20.11 15.36 -5.91
CA VAL A 308 19.61 13.96 -5.92
C VAL A 308 19.25 13.49 -7.34
N GLU A 309 19.77 14.16 -8.37
CA GLU A 309 19.55 13.84 -9.79
C GLU A 309 20.06 12.43 -10.15
N TYR A 310 20.94 11.86 -9.35
CA TYR A 310 21.40 10.47 -9.49
C TYR A 310 20.29 9.43 -9.26
N LEU A 311 19.11 9.85 -8.81
CA LEU A 311 17.92 9.00 -8.68
C LEU A 311 17.05 8.99 -9.93
N ASP A 312 17.33 9.83 -10.93
CA ASP A 312 16.65 9.79 -12.21
C ASP A 312 16.92 8.46 -12.92
N LEU A 313 15.85 7.74 -13.31
CA LEU A 313 15.96 6.51 -14.09
C LEU A 313 16.25 6.78 -15.55
N ALA A 314 15.87 7.95 -16.06
CA ALA A 314 16.04 8.32 -17.44
C ALA A 314 16.79 9.66 -17.58
N ASP A 315 17.69 9.76 -18.57
CA ASP A 315 18.37 11.00 -18.89
C ASP A 315 17.45 11.97 -19.65
N GLU A 316 16.44 11.42 -20.34
CA GLU A 316 15.39 12.16 -21.05
C GLU A 316 14.01 11.75 -20.54
N TRP A 317 12.96 12.54 -20.88
CA TRP A 317 11.60 12.22 -20.44
C TRP A 317 11.01 11.01 -21.15
N ASP A 318 11.47 10.69 -22.34
CA ASP A 318 11.17 9.47 -23.06
C ASP A 318 12.13 8.32 -22.64
N ASP A 319 11.97 7.16 -23.24
CA ASP A 319 12.79 5.96 -22.95
C ASP A 319 14.04 5.87 -23.84
N SER A 320 14.41 6.96 -24.55
CA SER A 320 15.52 6.96 -25.49
C SER A 320 16.87 6.73 -24.82
N LYS A 321 16.99 7.09 -23.53
CA LYS A 321 18.22 6.92 -22.78
C LYS A 321 17.96 6.74 -21.30
N LEU A 322 18.20 5.53 -20.79
CA LEU A 322 18.20 5.22 -19.36
C LEU A 322 19.53 5.61 -18.70
N SER A 323 19.47 6.00 -17.43
CA SER A 323 20.64 6.10 -16.58
C SER A 323 21.12 4.70 -16.17
N GLU A 324 22.30 4.58 -15.55
CA GLU A 324 22.76 3.31 -14.98
C GLU A 324 21.77 2.77 -13.95
N TRP A 325 21.18 3.65 -13.13
CA TRP A 325 20.11 3.31 -12.20
C TRP A 325 18.86 2.81 -12.92
N GLY A 326 18.46 3.49 -13.99
CA GLY A 326 17.31 3.11 -14.80
C GLY A 326 17.50 1.75 -15.48
N GLU A 327 18.68 1.45 -16.03
CA GLU A 327 18.98 0.14 -16.62
C GLU A 327 18.83 -1.00 -15.59
N LYS A 328 19.33 -0.82 -14.36
CA LYS A 328 19.19 -1.79 -13.28
C LYS A 328 17.70 -2.05 -12.96
N VAL A 329 16.92 -0.99 -12.77
CA VAL A 329 15.49 -1.10 -12.42
C VAL A 329 14.70 -1.78 -13.53
N VAL A 330 14.90 -1.36 -14.80
CA VAL A 330 14.20 -1.94 -15.95
C VAL A 330 14.55 -3.41 -16.13
N ASN A 331 15.82 -3.79 -15.95
CA ASN A 331 16.24 -5.19 -15.96
C ASN A 331 15.56 -6.00 -14.84
N GLY A 332 15.43 -5.42 -13.64
CA GLY A 332 14.68 -6.02 -12.52
C GLY A 332 13.20 -6.23 -12.86
N ILE A 333 12.52 -5.18 -13.35
CA ILE A 333 11.11 -5.24 -13.77
C ILE A 333 10.88 -6.34 -14.82
N GLN A 334 11.78 -6.45 -15.80
CA GLN A 334 11.71 -7.44 -16.89
C GLN A 334 12.17 -8.85 -16.48
N GLY A 335 12.59 -9.04 -15.22
CA GLY A 335 13.08 -10.33 -14.73
C GLY A 335 14.40 -10.78 -15.35
N LYS A 336 15.23 -9.87 -15.90
CA LYS A 336 16.51 -10.18 -16.52
C LYS A 336 17.66 -10.38 -15.52
N ASN A 337 17.44 -9.99 -14.26
CA ASN A 337 18.42 -10.13 -13.17
C ASN A 337 18.25 -11.47 -12.40
N ARG A 338 17.48 -12.40 -12.93
CA ARG A 338 17.21 -13.73 -12.33
C ARG A 338 18.17 -14.79 -12.80
#